data_c41ddb1a3b5062956f08f9644c9b863b
#
_entry.id   c41ddb1a3b5062956f08f9644c9b863b
#
_cell.length_a   1.000
_cell.length_b   1.000
_cell.length_c   1.000
_cell.angle_alpha   90.00
_cell.angle_beta   90.00
_cell.angle_gamma   90.00
#
_symmetry.space_group_name_H-M   'P 1'
#
loop_
_entity.id
_entity.type
_entity.pdbx_description
1 polymer ?
#
loop_
_entity_poly.entity_id
_entity_poly.type
_entity_poly.pdbx_seq_one_letter_code
_entity_poly.pdbx_strand_id
1 'polypeptide(L)'
;IMFKTSRRHIELSWQLKLIAEIVNNALSNNILITSQGRVAAYNIFKVILSEKKKEILISPYTLTEVINAIIYAEGTPVYVEIDLNTGLPLEDDLDKKINDKTAGLVITHLYSNKENILNFHTKYNEKIKIIEDVAINLGAKIDQKKFLGTIFDYGFYSFGAMKNLCTFYGGAIFSKDKIK
;
A
#
# COMPACT_ATOMS: atom_id res chain seq x y z
N ILE A 1 21.47 26.29 24.59
CA ILE A 1 21.98 25.57 23.38
C ILE A 1 21.93 24.02 23.54
N MET A 2 21.41 23.51 24.67
CA MET A 2 21.50 22.06 25.01
C MET A 2 20.26 21.21 24.72
N PHE A 3 19.21 21.76 24.10
CA PHE A 3 17.93 21.05 23.90
C PHE A 3 17.63 20.62 22.45
N LYS A 4 18.51 20.89 21.48
CA LYS A 4 18.28 20.51 20.08
C LYS A 4 18.84 19.13 19.67
N THR A 5 19.69 18.53 20.50
CA THR A 5 20.35 17.26 20.16
C THR A 5 19.53 16.02 20.46
N SER A 6 18.64 16.05 21.46
CA SER A 6 17.88 14.86 21.86
C SER A 6 16.78 14.45 20.87
N ARG A 7 16.06 15.41 20.27
CA ARG A 7 15.02 15.10 19.27
C ARG A 7 15.62 14.54 17.97
N ARG A 8 16.73 15.09 17.48
CA ARG A 8 17.41 14.55 16.28
C ARG A 8 17.91 13.13 16.46
N HIS A 9 18.41 12.77 17.64
CA HIS A 9 18.85 11.40 17.92
C HIS A 9 17.70 10.39 18.00
N ILE A 10 16.54 10.78 18.50
CA ILE A 10 15.35 9.92 18.57
C ILE A 10 14.77 9.70 17.16
N GLU A 11 14.67 10.76 16.34
CA GLU A 11 14.21 10.65 14.95
C GLU A 11 15.17 9.80 14.10
N LEU A 12 16.48 10.01 14.23
CA LEU A 12 17.48 9.25 13.49
C LEU A 12 17.47 7.77 13.90
N SER A 13 17.28 7.45 15.19
CA SER A 13 17.22 6.07 15.65
C SER A 13 15.98 5.33 15.15
N TRP A 14 14.84 6.03 15.01
CA TRP A 14 13.62 5.47 14.45
C TRP A 14 13.75 5.22 12.94
N GLN A 15 14.28 6.20 12.21
CA GLN A 15 14.55 6.08 10.77
C GLN A 15 15.55 4.94 10.47
N LEU A 16 16.61 4.82 11.25
CA LEU A 16 17.60 3.73 11.10
C LEU A 16 16.97 2.36 11.39
N LYS A 17 16.11 2.25 12.39
CA LYS A 17 15.38 0.99 12.67
C LYS A 17 14.45 0.63 11.52
N LEU A 18 13.72 1.61 10.99
CA LEU A 18 12.83 1.39 9.84
C LEU A 18 13.60 0.99 8.58
N ILE A 19 14.72 1.65 8.30
CA ILE A 19 15.61 1.28 7.19
C ILE A 19 16.16 -0.14 7.41
N ALA A 20 16.57 -0.49 8.62
CA ALA A 20 17.06 -1.83 8.94
C ALA A 20 15.96 -2.89 8.77
N GLU A 21 14.72 -2.62 9.18
CA GLU A 21 13.58 -3.51 8.94
C GLU A 21 13.27 -3.65 7.44
N ILE A 22 13.28 -2.56 6.69
CA ILE A 22 13.10 -2.57 5.23
C ILE A 22 14.23 -3.39 4.57
N VAL A 23 15.49 -3.17 4.97
CA VAL A 23 16.66 -3.90 4.44
C VAL A 23 16.61 -5.37 4.82
N ASN A 24 16.26 -5.70 6.06
CA ASN A 24 16.14 -7.10 6.50
C ASN A 24 15.01 -7.83 5.74
N ASN A 25 13.89 -7.17 5.46
CA ASN A 25 12.82 -7.73 4.65
C ASN A 25 13.21 -7.82 3.17
N ALA A 26 13.99 -6.85 2.64
CA ALA A 26 14.55 -6.92 1.28
C ALA A 26 15.48 -8.13 1.10
N LEU A 27 16.28 -8.47 2.13
CA LEU A 27 17.10 -9.69 2.14
C LEU A 27 16.26 -10.97 2.18
N SER A 28 15.00 -10.92 2.61
CA SER A 28 14.06 -12.05 2.57
C SER A 28 13.33 -12.21 1.24
N ASN A 29 13.63 -11.39 0.23
CA ASN A 29 12.96 -11.32 -1.08
C ASN A 29 11.46 -10.95 -1.02
N ASN A 30 11.04 -10.25 0.02
CA ASN A 30 9.67 -9.77 0.16
C ASN A 30 9.52 -8.27 -0.13
N ILE A 31 10.64 -7.55 -0.27
CA ILE A 31 10.65 -6.12 -0.61
C ILE A 31 11.51 -5.86 -1.84
N LEU A 32 10.97 -5.06 -2.75
CA LEU A 32 11.68 -4.53 -3.92
C LEU A 32 11.71 -3.00 -3.84
N ILE A 33 12.90 -2.42 -3.90
CA ILE A 33 13.07 -0.96 -3.96
C ILE A 33 12.84 -0.48 -5.39
N THR A 34 12.13 0.63 -5.53
CA THR A 34 11.79 1.26 -6.81
C THR A 34 12.21 2.73 -6.82
N SER A 35 12.27 3.33 -8.01
CA SER A 35 12.63 4.75 -8.17
C SER A 35 11.60 5.72 -7.59
N GLN A 36 10.33 5.32 -7.51
CA GLN A 36 9.22 6.14 -6.99
C GLN A 36 8.05 5.26 -6.55
N GLY A 37 7.18 5.76 -5.66
CA GLY A 37 5.97 5.06 -5.23
C GLY A 37 5.01 4.75 -6.38
N ARG A 38 4.86 5.66 -7.37
CA ARG A 38 4.04 5.41 -8.57
C ARG A 38 4.58 4.28 -9.44
N VAL A 39 5.91 4.11 -9.49
CA VAL A 39 6.56 2.99 -10.19
C VAL A 39 6.33 1.69 -9.44
N ALA A 40 6.34 1.73 -8.10
CA ALA A 40 5.97 0.59 -7.27
C ALA A 40 4.53 0.14 -7.55
N ALA A 41 3.57 1.07 -7.53
CA ALA A 41 2.17 0.79 -7.87
C ALA A 41 2.02 0.20 -9.27
N TYR A 42 2.64 0.84 -10.28
CA TYR A 42 2.63 0.35 -11.67
C TYR A 42 3.13 -1.10 -11.79
N ASN A 43 4.26 -1.43 -11.16
CA ASN A 43 4.82 -2.78 -11.23
C ASN A 43 3.88 -3.82 -10.58
N ILE A 44 3.24 -3.49 -9.46
CA ILE A 44 2.22 -4.38 -8.86
C ILE A 44 1.09 -4.62 -9.85
N PHE A 45 0.56 -3.55 -10.47
CA PHE A 45 -0.54 -3.69 -11.43
C PHE A 45 -0.13 -4.52 -12.64
N LYS A 46 1.08 -4.34 -13.19
CA LYS A 46 1.59 -5.18 -14.29
C LYS A 46 1.68 -6.67 -13.93
N VAL A 47 1.92 -7.00 -12.67
CA VAL A 47 2.00 -8.40 -12.21
C VAL A 47 0.62 -9.03 -12.04
N ILE A 48 -0.36 -8.29 -11.53
CA ILE A 48 -1.69 -8.85 -11.20
C ILE A 48 -2.68 -8.81 -12.37
N LEU A 49 -2.47 -7.90 -13.34
CA LEU A 49 -3.31 -7.80 -14.53
C LEU A 49 -3.02 -8.97 -15.49
N SER A 50 -4.05 -9.40 -16.20
CA SER A 50 -3.98 -10.43 -17.25
C SER A 50 -4.94 -10.10 -18.38
N GLU A 51 -4.93 -10.87 -19.48
CA GLU A 51 -5.87 -10.65 -20.58
C GLU A 51 -7.34 -10.73 -20.14
N LYS A 52 -7.65 -11.62 -19.18
CA LYS A 52 -9.00 -11.80 -18.66
C LYS A 52 -9.36 -10.88 -17.50
N LYS A 53 -8.37 -10.51 -16.67
CA LYS A 53 -8.57 -9.70 -15.46
C LYS A 53 -7.90 -8.35 -15.63
N LYS A 54 -8.69 -7.35 -16.02
CA LYS A 54 -8.23 -5.98 -16.33
C LYS A 54 -8.74 -4.92 -15.34
N GLU A 55 -9.69 -5.26 -14.48
CA GLU A 55 -10.31 -4.29 -13.58
C GLU A 55 -9.57 -4.23 -12.25
N ILE A 56 -9.21 -3.02 -11.83
CA ILE A 56 -8.70 -2.71 -10.50
C ILE A 56 -9.74 -1.86 -9.78
N LEU A 57 -10.29 -2.42 -8.72
CA LEU A 57 -11.21 -1.70 -7.85
C LEU A 57 -10.40 -0.71 -7.00
N ILE A 58 -10.88 0.52 -6.89
CA ILE A 58 -10.18 1.59 -6.18
C ILE A 58 -11.15 2.66 -5.71
N SER A 59 -10.92 3.23 -4.53
CA SER A 59 -11.67 4.42 -4.11
C SER A 59 -11.31 5.63 -4.98
N PRO A 60 -12.26 6.50 -5.35
CA PRO A 60 -11.95 7.79 -5.96
C PRO A 60 -11.14 8.70 -5.03
N TYR A 61 -11.12 8.41 -3.73
CA TYR A 61 -10.38 9.15 -2.72
C TYR A 61 -8.91 8.66 -2.64
N THR A 62 -8.20 8.84 -3.74
CA THR A 62 -6.79 8.45 -3.92
C THR A 62 -6.07 9.48 -4.79
N LEU A 63 -4.75 9.34 -4.92
CA LEU A 63 -3.97 10.18 -5.82
C LEU A 63 -4.17 9.80 -7.29
N THR A 64 -4.28 10.80 -8.16
CA THR A 64 -4.39 10.62 -9.62
C THR A 64 -3.25 9.76 -10.18
N GLU A 65 -2.05 9.84 -9.59
CA GLU A 65 -0.89 9.05 -10.00
C GLU A 65 -1.11 7.54 -9.84
N VAL A 66 -1.90 7.11 -8.84
CA VAL A 66 -2.23 5.69 -8.66
C VAL A 66 -3.21 5.24 -9.74
N ILE A 67 -4.21 6.08 -10.06
CA ILE A 67 -5.15 5.81 -11.16
C ILE A 67 -4.42 5.75 -12.49
N ASN A 68 -3.51 6.69 -12.75
CA ASN A 68 -2.68 6.69 -13.96
C ASN A 68 -1.78 5.45 -14.03
N ALA A 69 -1.25 4.97 -12.91
CA ALA A 69 -0.45 3.75 -12.88
C ALA A 69 -1.27 2.51 -13.28
N ILE A 70 -2.57 2.44 -12.91
CA ILE A 70 -3.48 1.38 -13.37
C ILE A 70 -3.63 1.47 -14.90
N ILE A 71 -3.91 2.66 -15.44
CA ILE A 71 -4.12 2.89 -16.88
C ILE A 71 -2.85 2.56 -17.68
N TYR A 72 -1.68 3.03 -17.24
CA TYR A 72 -0.40 2.72 -17.89
C TYR A 72 -0.04 1.24 -17.83
N ALA A 73 -0.52 0.53 -16.81
CA ALA A 73 -0.39 -0.92 -16.73
C ALA A 73 -1.39 -1.68 -17.63
N GLU A 74 -2.21 -0.96 -18.42
CA GLU A 74 -3.28 -1.46 -19.30
C GLU A 74 -4.47 -2.05 -18.52
N GLY A 75 -4.66 -1.59 -17.27
CA GLY A 75 -5.81 -1.90 -16.43
C GLY A 75 -6.92 -0.85 -16.59
N THR A 76 -8.09 -1.22 -16.11
CA THR A 76 -9.27 -0.35 -16.04
C THR A 76 -9.58 -0.05 -14.58
N PRO A 77 -9.48 1.20 -14.12
CA PRO A 77 -9.89 1.56 -12.77
C PRO A 77 -11.43 1.51 -12.66
N VAL A 78 -11.92 0.82 -11.65
CA VAL A 78 -13.35 0.75 -11.31
C VAL A 78 -13.53 1.34 -9.92
N TYR A 79 -14.26 2.42 -9.83
CA TYR A 79 -14.42 3.13 -8.56
C TYR A 79 -15.37 2.40 -7.62
N VAL A 80 -14.99 2.32 -6.35
CA VAL A 80 -15.78 1.77 -5.24
C VAL A 80 -15.99 2.87 -4.20
N GLU A 81 -17.19 3.01 -3.70
CA GLU A 81 -17.50 3.94 -2.63
C GLU A 81 -16.75 3.60 -1.35
N ILE A 82 -16.53 4.61 -0.50
CA ILE A 82 -15.92 4.42 0.82
C ILE A 82 -16.97 4.54 1.92
N ASP A 83 -16.84 3.74 2.92
CA ASP A 83 -17.55 3.91 4.19
C ASP A 83 -16.90 5.05 4.97
N LEU A 84 -17.63 6.13 5.19
CA LEU A 84 -17.14 7.34 5.87
C LEU A 84 -16.79 7.10 7.35
N ASN A 85 -17.29 6.02 7.96
CA ASN A 85 -16.97 5.69 9.35
C ASN A 85 -15.65 4.93 9.47
N THR A 86 -15.31 4.13 8.46
CA THR A 86 -14.13 3.26 8.50
C THR A 86 -13.00 3.73 7.60
N GLY A 87 -13.30 4.53 6.55
CA GLY A 87 -12.35 4.93 5.51
C GLY A 87 -11.94 3.78 4.58
N LEU A 88 -12.60 2.62 4.68
CA LEU A 88 -12.40 1.46 3.82
C LEU A 88 -13.45 1.43 2.70
N PRO A 89 -13.27 0.60 1.65
CA PRO A 89 -14.29 0.40 0.65
C PRO A 89 -15.63 0.00 1.28
N LEU A 90 -16.73 0.60 0.81
CA LEU A 90 -18.08 0.25 1.25
C LEU A 90 -18.39 -1.18 0.78
N GLU A 91 -18.63 -2.08 1.72
CA GLU A 91 -18.72 -3.52 1.45
C GLU A 91 -19.85 -3.87 0.48
N ASP A 92 -21.03 -3.24 0.61
CA ASP A 92 -22.17 -3.48 -0.27
C ASP A 92 -21.89 -3.06 -1.72
N ASP A 93 -21.13 -2.02 -1.94
CA ASP A 93 -20.73 -1.56 -3.27
C ASP A 93 -19.59 -2.41 -3.83
N LEU A 94 -18.63 -2.78 -2.98
CA LEU A 94 -17.53 -3.66 -3.32
C LEU A 94 -18.03 -5.04 -3.77
N ASP A 95 -18.92 -5.68 -3.00
CA ASP A 95 -19.47 -7.01 -3.32
C ASP A 95 -20.24 -7.02 -4.65
N LYS A 96 -20.89 -5.91 -5.03
CA LYS A 96 -21.57 -5.76 -6.34
C LYS A 96 -20.59 -5.61 -7.51
N LYS A 97 -19.40 -5.05 -7.27
CA LYS A 97 -18.40 -4.72 -8.31
C LYS A 97 -17.34 -5.79 -8.52
N ILE A 98 -17.15 -6.68 -7.55
CA ILE A 98 -16.28 -7.85 -7.74
C ILE A 98 -16.90 -8.77 -8.78
N ASN A 99 -16.15 -9.08 -9.84
CA ASN A 99 -16.56 -9.97 -10.92
C ASN A 99 -15.35 -10.70 -11.55
N ASP A 100 -15.59 -11.50 -12.57
CA ASP A 100 -14.55 -12.33 -13.23
C ASP A 100 -13.43 -11.50 -13.90
N LYS A 101 -13.67 -10.22 -14.19
CA LYS A 101 -12.68 -9.30 -14.75
C LYS A 101 -11.84 -8.62 -13.68
N THR A 102 -12.19 -8.75 -12.41
CA THR A 102 -11.51 -8.10 -11.31
C THR A 102 -10.16 -8.76 -11.06
N ALA A 103 -9.09 -7.97 -11.17
CA ALA A 103 -7.71 -8.38 -10.88
C ALA A 103 -7.32 -8.10 -9.43
N GLY A 104 -7.81 -7.00 -8.84
CA GLY A 104 -7.47 -6.62 -7.47
C GLY A 104 -8.23 -5.39 -6.98
N LEU A 105 -8.01 -5.09 -5.71
CA LEU A 105 -8.54 -3.94 -4.99
C LEU A 105 -7.40 -3.13 -4.39
N VAL A 106 -7.40 -1.82 -4.59
CA VAL A 106 -6.49 -0.90 -3.88
C VAL A 106 -7.18 -0.31 -2.66
N ILE A 107 -6.57 -0.48 -1.49
CA ILE A 107 -6.95 0.20 -0.26
C ILE A 107 -5.96 1.32 0.00
N THR A 108 -6.42 2.56 0.00
CA THR A 108 -5.61 3.73 0.36
C THR A 108 -5.74 3.99 1.85
N HIS A 109 -4.66 3.78 2.60
CA HIS A 109 -4.64 3.97 4.05
C HIS A 109 -4.52 5.46 4.40
N LEU A 110 -5.66 6.14 4.52
CA LEU A 110 -5.71 7.54 4.95
C LEU A 110 -6.17 7.67 6.41
N TYR A 111 -7.28 7.02 6.76
CA TYR A 111 -7.97 7.24 8.04
C TYR A 111 -8.44 5.94 8.73
N SER A 112 -8.22 4.76 8.13
CA SER A 112 -8.70 3.49 8.66
C SER A 112 -8.01 3.15 9.98
N ASN A 113 -8.78 2.67 10.95
CA ASN A 113 -8.22 2.16 12.20
C ASN A 113 -7.87 0.65 12.09
N LYS A 114 -7.09 0.19 13.06
CA LYS A 114 -6.61 -1.19 13.13
C LYS A 114 -7.72 -2.24 13.07
N GLU A 115 -8.78 -2.07 13.86
CA GLU A 115 -9.85 -3.06 13.98
C GLU A 115 -10.59 -3.22 12.67
N ASN A 116 -10.92 -2.11 12.02
CA ASN A 116 -11.59 -2.10 10.72
C ASN A 116 -10.74 -2.80 9.64
N ILE A 117 -9.43 -2.56 9.61
CA ILE A 117 -8.51 -3.21 8.66
C ILE A 117 -8.47 -4.73 8.87
N LEU A 118 -8.39 -5.19 10.12
CA LEU A 118 -8.35 -6.62 10.42
C LEU A 118 -9.67 -7.33 10.10
N ASN A 119 -10.81 -6.69 10.36
CA ASN A 119 -12.12 -7.21 10.00
C ASN A 119 -12.27 -7.31 8.48
N PHE A 120 -11.86 -6.27 7.76
CA PHE A 120 -11.85 -6.25 6.31
C PHE A 120 -10.93 -7.34 5.73
N HIS A 121 -9.73 -7.52 6.30
CA HIS A 121 -8.81 -8.59 5.92
C HIS A 121 -9.47 -9.96 6.06
N THR A 122 -10.11 -10.25 7.20
CA THR A 122 -10.78 -11.54 7.43
C THR A 122 -11.85 -11.82 6.37
N LYS A 123 -12.58 -10.80 5.93
CA LYS A 123 -13.69 -10.95 4.98
C LYS A 123 -13.24 -11.11 3.52
N TYR A 124 -12.17 -10.42 3.11
CA TYR A 124 -11.83 -10.25 1.68
C TYR A 124 -10.50 -10.86 1.25
N ASN A 125 -9.60 -11.24 2.17
CA ASN A 125 -8.24 -11.69 1.84
C ASN A 125 -8.20 -12.91 0.89
N GLU A 126 -9.22 -13.77 0.90
CA GLU A 126 -9.27 -14.93 0.00
C GLU A 126 -10.15 -14.71 -1.24
N LYS A 127 -10.93 -13.62 -1.27
CA LYS A 127 -11.87 -13.34 -2.36
C LYS A 127 -11.21 -12.60 -3.52
N ILE A 128 -10.29 -11.70 -3.23
CA ILE A 128 -9.69 -10.79 -4.20
C ILE A 128 -8.27 -10.43 -3.76
N LYS A 129 -7.37 -10.20 -4.72
CA LYS A 129 -6.05 -9.65 -4.44
C LYS A 129 -6.16 -8.23 -3.91
N ILE A 130 -5.54 -7.95 -2.76
CA ILE A 130 -5.59 -6.62 -2.14
C ILE A 130 -4.22 -5.98 -2.13
N ILE A 131 -4.19 -4.72 -2.56
CA ILE A 131 -3.01 -3.86 -2.62
C ILE A 131 -3.18 -2.71 -1.63
N GLU A 132 -2.22 -2.54 -0.74
CA GLU A 132 -2.18 -1.46 0.23
C GLU A 132 -1.40 -0.26 -0.30
N ASP A 133 -2.06 0.88 -0.48
CA ASP A 133 -1.39 2.16 -0.68
C ASP A 133 -1.01 2.75 0.69
N VAL A 134 0.26 2.69 1.02
CA VAL A 134 0.83 3.17 2.29
C VAL A 134 1.77 4.36 2.06
N ALA A 135 1.55 5.09 0.98
CA ALA A 135 2.44 6.18 0.56
C ALA A 135 2.59 7.32 1.60
N ILE A 136 1.65 7.45 2.55
CA ILE A 136 1.71 8.48 3.62
C ILE A 136 1.77 7.89 5.03
N ASN A 137 1.69 6.56 5.19
CA ASN A 137 1.62 5.89 6.49
C ASN A 137 2.77 4.90 6.71
N LEU A 138 3.94 5.17 6.10
CA LEU A 138 5.13 4.34 6.29
C LEU A 138 5.46 4.22 7.79
N GLY A 139 5.62 3.00 8.26
CA GLY A 139 5.96 2.68 9.64
C GLY A 139 4.76 2.59 10.59
N ALA A 140 3.54 2.86 10.11
CA ALA A 140 2.34 2.62 10.90
C ALA A 140 2.15 1.13 11.17
N LYS A 141 1.82 0.78 12.42
CA LYS A 141 1.68 -0.61 12.88
C LYS A 141 0.22 -0.95 13.18
N ILE A 142 -0.17 -2.14 12.77
CA ILE A 142 -1.43 -2.75 13.20
C ILE A 142 -1.28 -3.39 14.58
N ASP A 143 -0.15 -4.05 14.81
CA ASP A 143 0.21 -4.65 16.10
C ASP A 143 1.74 -4.56 16.31
N GLN A 144 2.26 -5.25 17.32
CA GLN A 144 3.69 -5.21 17.63
C GLN A 144 4.58 -5.77 16.50
N LYS A 145 4.03 -6.59 15.59
CA LYS A 145 4.78 -7.32 14.56
C LYS A 145 4.40 -6.94 13.13
N LYS A 146 3.19 -6.42 12.89
CA LYS A 146 2.68 -6.16 11.54
C LYS A 146 2.61 -4.67 11.24
N PHE A 147 3.16 -4.29 10.11
CA PHE A 147 3.09 -2.93 9.56
C PHE A 147 1.98 -2.83 8.51
N LEU A 148 1.41 -1.63 8.36
CA LEU A 148 0.62 -1.31 7.17
C LEU A 148 1.47 -1.52 5.92
N GLY A 149 0.86 -2.07 4.87
CA GLY A 149 1.52 -2.45 3.63
C GLY A 149 2.07 -3.87 3.64
N THR A 150 1.91 -4.62 4.76
CA THR A 150 2.33 -6.03 4.87
C THR A 150 1.22 -6.96 5.32
N ILE A 151 -0.03 -6.47 5.30
CA ILE A 151 -1.19 -7.21 5.84
C ILE A 151 -1.82 -8.05 4.74
N PHE A 152 -1.92 -7.49 3.54
CA PHE A 152 -2.55 -8.11 2.38
C PHE A 152 -1.51 -8.67 1.38
N ASP A 153 -1.91 -8.88 0.13
CA ASP A 153 -1.06 -9.53 -0.89
C ASP A 153 0.13 -8.66 -1.29
N TYR A 154 -0.12 -7.35 -1.47
CA TYR A 154 0.89 -6.37 -1.88
C TYR A 154 0.74 -5.08 -1.10
N GLY A 155 1.85 -4.39 -0.92
CA GLY A 155 1.87 -3.02 -0.43
C GLY A 155 2.85 -2.18 -1.22
N PHE A 156 2.58 -0.88 -1.39
CA PHE A 156 3.55 0.03 -1.94
C PHE A 156 3.75 1.26 -1.06
N TYR A 157 4.98 1.72 -1.05
CA TYR A 157 5.46 2.84 -0.25
C TYR A 157 6.05 3.92 -1.14
N SER A 158 6.00 5.16 -0.68
CA SER A 158 6.62 6.30 -1.34
C SER A 158 7.60 7.00 -0.39
N PHE A 159 8.76 7.35 -0.93
CA PHE A 159 9.83 8.10 -0.23
C PHE A 159 10.04 9.49 -0.86
N GLY A 160 9.04 9.97 -1.62
CA GLY A 160 9.06 11.28 -2.26
C GLY A 160 9.03 12.43 -1.27
N ALA A 161 9.07 13.66 -1.79
CA ALA A 161 8.93 14.88 -0.99
C ALA A 161 7.63 14.86 -0.17
N MET A 162 7.66 15.38 1.06
CA MET A 162 6.55 15.44 2.02
C MET A 162 6.05 14.07 2.52
N LYS A 163 6.81 12.98 2.34
CA LYS A 163 6.52 11.68 2.95
C LYS A 163 7.18 11.55 4.31
N ASN A 164 6.67 10.61 5.14
CA ASN A 164 7.19 10.34 6.49
C ASN A 164 8.69 10.01 6.49
N LEU A 165 9.14 9.28 5.48
CA LEU A 165 10.54 9.12 5.14
C LEU A 165 10.75 9.76 3.78
N CYS A 166 11.47 10.90 3.76
CA CYS A 166 11.74 11.66 2.55
C CYS A 166 13.17 11.45 2.09
N THR A 167 13.34 10.85 0.93
CA THR A 167 14.61 10.76 0.21
C THR A 167 14.54 11.51 -1.13
N PHE A 168 13.53 12.40 -1.30
CA PHE A 168 13.13 13.12 -2.50
C PHE A 168 12.60 12.21 -3.61
N TYR A 169 13.18 11.06 -3.81
CA TYR A 169 12.78 10.00 -4.74
C TYR A 169 12.79 8.66 -4.02
N GLY A 170 12.17 7.67 -4.63
CA GLY A 170 12.15 6.33 -4.10
C GLY A 170 10.76 5.83 -3.79
N GLY A 171 10.65 4.53 -3.72
CA GLY A 171 9.49 3.77 -3.31
C GLY A 171 9.89 2.34 -3.02
N ALA A 172 8.95 1.55 -2.52
CA ALA A 172 9.16 0.14 -2.32
C ALA A 172 7.86 -0.64 -2.58
N ILE A 173 8.00 -1.89 -2.96
CA ILE A 173 6.94 -2.88 -3.04
C ILE A 173 7.18 -3.89 -1.92
N PHE A 174 6.15 -4.22 -1.20
CA PHE A 174 6.05 -5.44 -0.42
C PHE A 174 5.19 -6.46 -1.19
N SER A 175 5.59 -7.72 -1.16
CA SER A 175 4.79 -8.83 -1.63
C SER A 175 4.73 -9.92 -0.57
N LYS A 176 3.55 -10.49 -0.33
CA LYS A 176 3.36 -11.63 0.56
C LYS A 176 4.12 -12.86 0.04
N ASP A 177 4.15 -13.03 -1.27
CA ASP A 177 4.93 -14.05 -1.94
C ASP A 177 6.35 -13.53 -2.25
N LYS A 178 7.32 -14.44 -2.31
CA LYS A 178 8.70 -14.06 -2.66
C LYS A 178 8.74 -13.42 -4.04
N ILE A 179 9.35 -12.24 -4.13
CA ILE A 179 9.64 -11.56 -5.39
C ILE A 179 10.79 -12.33 -6.06
N LYS A 180 10.51 -12.87 -7.26
CA LYS A 180 11.50 -13.59 -8.07
C LYS A 180 12.17 -12.66 -9.04
#